data_e0481c468f8d9162b4b6cd1809adc8e3
#
_entry.id   e0481c468f8d9162b4b6cd1809adc8e3
#
_cell.length_a   1.000
_cell.length_b   1.000
_cell.length_c   1.000
_cell.angle_alpha   90.00
_cell.angle_beta   90.00
_cell.angle_gamma   90.00
#
_symmetry.space_group_name_H-M   'P 1'
#
loop_
_entity.id
_entity.type
_entity.pdbx_description
1 polymer ?
#
loop_
_entity_poly.entity_id
_entity_poly.type
_entity_poly.pdbx_seq_one_letter_code
_entity_poly.pdbx_strand_id
1 'polypeptide(L)'
;MAAPVIADLHKPRPYTPSLWGDFFLNHSPCTPSQYSAMKDMASIRKERVRKIILAAISSSDLPMKLELVDMLERTGVAYHFGKEIQELLCGMQGDEQGFGDDLHITASRFYLLRKHGYHVSPDVFLKFRDDGGNFASNDVNSLLALYNAAYLRTRGEEVLDDAIIFTKSRLQCMLEHLEPWLAEEVRCTLETPSFRRVERVETRRYVPVYEKKSTRDEDILEFAKFDFNILQTLYCEELKALTIWWKGFKSQMDIKFARDRMVELHFWILGVVYEPQYSYSRVMLTKLLVFVSLFDDFYDNYSTTEESNIFTAAMERWGEQAAENLPANLKALYINILNTTNDIEEELKHQKNKNAELVKELVIHVAKCYHAEVKWRDEHYVPTSVEEHLQISVRSSACMQIISFVFISLGDVTTREVLEWALTYPKIIRSVCIVGRIGNDMVSHEGVNGALFVDPKSREAISMDATVIGPSAPAGARLLSRSYQTATLAKSLGRGIPNATAITTTSNPTSNGHVEREQISQHVTSTVQTCTKEHGITVAEANEKLKVIIEEAWMDIVRECLHKRQPMVLLEKATDLARTMDFMYKHEDAFTLPSSLKETLTSLYVNYI
;
A
#
# COMPACT_ATOMS: atom_id res chain seq x y z
N MET A 1 -43.23 34.98 -5.62
CA MET A 1 -42.18 34.26 -6.36
C MET A 1 -41.36 33.51 -5.32
N ALA A 2 -41.49 32.17 -5.31
CA ALA A 2 -40.72 31.35 -4.38
C ALA A 2 -39.25 31.31 -4.87
N ALA A 3 -38.32 31.55 -3.91
CA ALA A 3 -36.88 31.39 -4.20
C ALA A 3 -36.59 29.98 -4.65
N PRO A 4 -35.71 29.76 -5.64
CA PRO A 4 -35.32 28.42 -6.04
C PRO A 4 -34.63 27.74 -4.88
N VAL A 5 -35.03 26.51 -4.60
CA VAL A 5 -34.44 25.63 -3.61
C VAL A 5 -32.98 25.35 -4.03
N ILE A 6 -32.04 25.96 -3.32
CA ILE A 6 -30.57 25.78 -3.51
C ILE A 6 -30.10 24.37 -3.10
N ALA A 7 -31.00 23.50 -2.65
CA ALA A 7 -30.70 22.20 -2.05
C ALA A 7 -30.20 21.09 -3.00
N ASP A 8 -30.16 21.29 -4.32
CA ASP A 8 -29.84 20.20 -5.29
C ASP A 8 -28.47 20.35 -6.00
N LEU A 9 -27.71 21.41 -5.70
CA LEU A 9 -26.42 21.69 -6.36
C LEU A 9 -25.21 20.95 -5.75
N HIS A 10 -25.38 20.30 -4.60
CA HIS A 10 -24.28 19.69 -3.85
C HIS A 10 -24.35 18.16 -3.70
N LYS A 11 -25.20 17.46 -4.43
CA LYS A 11 -25.18 15.98 -4.38
C LYS A 11 -24.05 15.45 -5.25
N PRO A 12 -23.03 14.86 -4.65
CA PRO A 12 -21.93 14.27 -5.41
C PRO A 12 -22.45 13.15 -6.31
N ARG A 13 -21.86 13.01 -7.51
CA ARG A 13 -22.17 11.89 -8.42
C ARG A 13 -21.79 10.57 -7.73
N PRO A 14 -22.54 9.47 -7.90
CA PRO A 14 -22.21 8.19 -7.30
C PRO A 14 -20.83 7.71 -7.79
N TYR A 15 -20.05 7.10 -6.89
CA TYR A 15 -18.78 6.46 -7.23
C TYR A 15 -18.98 5.26 -8.17
N THR A 16 -17.90 4.87 -8.86
CA THR A 16 -17.87 3.63 -9.64
C THR A 16 -18.23 2.45 -8.72
N PRO A 17 -19.17 1.58 -9.11
CA PRO A 17 -19.53 0.40 -8.33
C PRO A 17 -18.33 -0.50 -8.06
N SER A 18 -18.41 -1.33 -7.01
CA SER A 18 -17.41 -2.37 -6.75
C SER A 18 -17.21 -3.28 -7.95
N LEU A 19 -15.97 -3.60 -8.29
CA LEU A 19 -15.63 -4.56 -9.34
C LEU A 19 -15.95 -6.01 -8.95
N TRP A 20 -16.17 -6.26 -7.66
CA TRP A 20 -16.29 -7.60 -7.09
C TRP A 20 -17.75 -7.98 -6.76
N GLY A 21 -18.60 -7.00 -6.39
CA GLY A 21 -20.00 -7.24 -6.06
C GLY A 21 -20.18 -8.44 -5.11
N ASP A 22 -20.89 -9.46 -5.60
CA ASP A 22 -21.19 -10.69 -4.86
C ASP A 22 -20.21 -11.83 -5.13
N PHE A 23 -19.10 -11.57 -5.81
CA PHE A 23 -18.16 -12.61 -6.22
C PHE A 23 -17.74 -13.50 -5.05
N PHE A 24 -17.27 -12.94 -3.94
CA PHE A 24 -16.77 -13.71 -2.80
C PHE A 24 -17.85 -14.41 -1.98
N LEU A 25 -19.14 -14.13 -2.19
CA LEU A 25 -20.23 -14.92 -1.57
C LEU A 25 -20.29 -16.34 -2.14
N ASN A 26 -19.94 -16.49 -3.42
CA ASN A 26 -20.08 -17.74 -4.17
C ASN A 26 -18.73 -18.37 -4.52
N HIS A 27 -17.63 -17.62 -4.37
CA HIS A 27 -16.29 -18.10 -4.70
C HIS A 27 -15.71 -18.91 -3.54
N SER A 28 -15.29 -20.14 -3.83
CA SER A 28 -14.49 -20.97 -2.94
C SER A 28 -13.29 -21.48 -3.75
N PRO A 29 -12.06 -21.12 -3.38
CA PRO A 29 -10.87 -21.52 -4.13
C PRO A 29 -10.69 -23.04 -4.18
N CYS A 30 -11.07 -23.75 -3.12
CA CYS A 30 -10.96 -25.22 -3.04
C CYS A 30 -12.05 -25.85 -2.19
N THR A 31 -12.20 -27.18 -2.29
CA THR A 31 -13.05 -27.95 -1.40
C THR A 31 -12.41 -28.14 -0.03
N PRO A 32 -13.19 -28.42 1.04
CA PRO A 32 -12.64 -28.68 2.37
C PRO A 32 -11.61 -29.83 2.39
N SER A 33 -11.79 -30.86 1.59
CA SER A 33 -10.85 -32.00 1.49
C SER A 33 -9.54 -31.59 0.82
N GLN A 34 -9.59 -30.77 -0.22
CA GLN A 34 -8.38 -30.21 -0.86
C GLN A 34 -7.64 -29.28 0.10
N TYR A 35 -8.35 -28.44 0.84
CA TYR A 35 -7.76 -27.57 1.86
C TYR A 35 -7.05 -28.37 2.95
N SER A 36 -7.67 -29.44 3.48
CA SER A 36 -7.03 -30.33 4.45
C SER A 36 -5.77 -30.98 3.89
N ALA A 37 -5.84 -31.53 2.68
CA ALA A 37 -4.68 -32.14 2.02
C ALA A 37 -3.52 -31.15 1.80
N MET A 38 -3.81 -29.92 1.40
CA MET A 38 -2.79 -28.86 1.29
C MET A 38 -2.11 -28.57 2.63
N LYS A 39 -2.88 -28.49 3.73
CA LYS A 39 -2.32 -28.28 5.08
C LYS A 39 -1.41 -29.41 5.54
N ASP A 40 -1.79 -30.66 5.26
CA ASP A 40 -0.99 -31.83 5.61
C ASP A 40 0.35 -31.83 4.82
N MET A 41 0.29 -31.54 3.51
CA MET A 41 1.48 -31.43 2.68
C MET A 41 2.36 -30.25 3.08
N ALA A 42 1.78 -29.09 3.36
CA ALA A 42 2.50 -27.92 3.84
C ALA A 42 3.23 -28.22 5.17
N SER A 43 2.60 -28.95 6.09
CA SER A 43 3.22 -29.35 7.36
C SER A 43 4.46 -30.22 7.14
N ILE A 44 4.37 -31.21 6.23
CA ILE A 44 5.51 -32.08 5.89
C ILE A 44 6.66 -31.26 5.28
N ARG A 45 6.36 -30.38 4.31
CA ARG A 45 7.37 -29.53 3.66
C ARG A 45 7.98 -28.54 4.64
N LYS A 46 7.18 -27.92 5.50
CA LYS A 46 7.65 -27.02 6.56
C LYS A 46 8.75 -27.66 7.43
N GLU A 47 8.56 -28.90 7.85
CA GLU A 47 9.57 -29.61 8.67
C GLU A 47 10.85 -29.91 7.88
N ARG A 48 10.76 -30.16 6.57
CA ARG A 48 11.95 -30.32 5.71
C ARG A 48 12.70 -28.99 5.55
N VAL A 49 11.99 -27.90 5.29
CA VAL A 49 12.56 -26.54 5.23
C VAL A 49 13.23 -26.18 6.56
N ARG A 50 12.59 -26.52 7.70
CA ARG A 50 13.23 -26.29 9.02
C ARG A 50 14.57 -27.01 9.15
N LYS A 51 14.70 -28.25 8.64
CA LYS A 51 15.98 -28.98 8.65
C LYS A 51 17.04 -28.29 7.80
N ILE A 52 16.66 -27.74 6.64
CA ILE A 52 17.55 -26.93 5.79
C ILE A 52 18.08 -25.73 6.57
N ILE A 53 17.19 -25.00 7.25
CA ILE A 53 17.56 -23.81 8.04
C ILE A 53 18.50 -24.20 9.19
N LEU A 54 18.20 -25.28 9.93
CA LEU A 54 19.06 -25.75 11.04
C LEU A 54 20.45 -26.19 10.54
N ALA A 55 20.53 -26.82 9.38
CA ALA A 55 21.81 -27.14 8.75
C ALA A 55 22.59 -25.87 8.36
N ALA A 56 21.89 -24.86 7.84
CA ALA A 56 22.47 -23.57 7.51
C ALA A 56 23.01 -22.83 8.76
N ILE A 57 22.30 -22.86 9.89
CA ILE A 57 22.76 -22.27 11.15
C ILE A 57 24.14 -22.83 11.53
N SER A 58 24.31 -24.14 11.40
CA SER A 58 25.55 -24.83 11.74
C SER A 58 26.68 -24.67 10.70
N SER A 59 26.39 -24.13 9.52
CA SER A 59 27.36 -23.93 8.45
C SER A 59 28.19 -22.67 8.68
N SER A 60 29.39 -22.62 8.08
CA SER A 60 30.22 -21.40 7.97
C SER A 60 30.01 -20.66 6.64
N ASP A 61 29.19 -21.18 5.74
CA ASP A 61 28.95 -20.62 4.40
C ASP A 61 28.01 -19.40 4.48
N LEU A 62 28.61 -18.21 4.52
CA LEU A 62 27.87 -16.94 4.57
C LEU A 62 27.01 -16.68 3.32
N PRO A 63 27.51 -16.83 2.08
CA PRO A 63 26.69 -16.69 0.87
C PRO A 63 25.42 -17.53 0.92
N MET A 64 25.51 -18.80 1.27
CA MET A 64 24.37 -19.70 1.37
C MET A 64 23.36 -19.25 2.44
N LYS A 65 23.82 -18.77 3.59
CA LYS A 65 22.93 -18.23 4.63
C LYS A 65 22.18 -16.99 4.17
N LEU A 66 22.84 -16.05 3.48
CA LEU A 66 22.24 -14.84 2.95
C LEU A 66 21.17 -15.17 1.89
N GLU A 67 21.52 -16.06 0.94
CA GLU A 67 20.57 -16.50 -0.09
C GLU A 67 19.36 -17.21 0.53
N LEU A 68 19.56 -18.05 1.54
CA LEU A 68 18.46 -18.76 2.20
C LEU A 68 17.49 -17.79 2.90
N VAL A 69 17.99 -16.80 3.64
CA VAL A 69 17.11 -15.82 4.32
C VAL A 69 16.34 -15.00 3.29
N ASP A 70 17.01 -14.43 2.27
CA ASP A 70 16.36 -13.66 1.20
C ASP A 70 15.28 -14.49 0.49
N MET A 71 15.58 -15.75 0.18
CA MET A 71 14.65 -16.65 -0.47
C MET A 71 13.42 -16.96 0.38
N LEU A 72 13.59 -17.26 1.68
CA LEU A 72 12.47 -17.52 2.59
C LEU A 72 11.56 -16.29 2.73
N GLU A 73 12.14 -15.10 2.78
CA GLU A 73 11.39 -13.84 2.84
C GLU A 73 10.64 -13.58 1.54
N ARG A 74 11.29 -13.64 0.40
CA ARG A 74 10.67 -13.36 -0.90
C ARG A 74 9.63 -14.41 -1.31
N THR A 75 9.77 -15.65 -0.86
CA THR A 75 8.74 -16.69 -1.05
C THR A 75 7.59 -16.59 -0.04
N GLY A 76 7.67 -15.67 0.93
CA GLY A 76 6.62 -15.34 1.88
C GLY A 76 6.39 -16.37 2.99
N VAL A 77 7.37 -17.25 3.24
CA VAL A 77 7.29 -18.30 4.27
C VAL A 77 8.14 -18.02 5.53
N ALA A 78 8.87 -16.90 5.54
CA ALA A 78 9.77 -16.52 6.61
C ALA A 78 9.07 -16.45 7.99
N TYR A 79 7.80 -16.03 8.04
CA TYR A 79 7.04 -15.90 9.28
C TYR A 79 6.87 -17.22 10.05
N HIS A 80 7.04 -18.36 9.38
CA HIS A 80 7.03 -19.68 10.02
C HIS A 80 8.33 -20.01 10.80
N PHE A 81 9.42 -19.29 10.52
CA PHE A 81 10.79 -19.58 10.97
C PHE A 81 11.47 -18.39 11.65
N GLY A 82 10.68 -17.50 12.27
CA GLY A 82 11.20 -16.24 12.81
C GLY A 82 12.34 -16.42 13.81
N LYS A 83 12.31 -17.47 14.65
CA LYS A 83 13.37 -17.75 15.63
C LYS A 83 14.65 -18.23 14.94
N GLU A 84 14.52 -19.15 14.00
CA GLU A 84 15.63 -19.71 13.24
C GLU A 84 16.29 -18.65 12.34
N ILE A 85 15.49 -17.79 11.71
CA ILE A 85 16.01 -16.64 10.93
C ILE A 85 16.74 -15.64 11.83
N GLN A 86 16.21 -15.36 13.01
CA GLN A 86 16.88 -14.51 13.99
C GLN A 86 18.24 -15.08 14.40
N GLU A 87 18.35 -16.40 14.56
CA GLU A 87 19.63 -17.07 14.88
C GLU A 87 20.62 -16.98 13.71
N LEU A 88 20.15 -17.17 12.45
CA LEU A 88 20.98 -16.96 11.25
C LEU A 88 21.51 -15.52 11.19
N LEU A 89 20.65 -14.52 11.40
CA LEU A 89 21.02 -13.11 11.37
C LEU A 89 22.02 -12.75 12.48
N CYS A 90 21.82 -13.26 13.70
CA CYS A 90 22.77 -13.10 14.79
C CYS A 90 24.15 -13.67 14.42
N GLY A 91 24.19 -14.84 13.78
CA GLY A 91 25.44 -15.45 13.32
C GLY A 91 26.12 -14.69 12.18
N MET A 92 25.39 -13.79 11.50
CA MET A 92 25.93 -12.95 10.42
C MET A 92 26.45 -11.59 10.90
N GLN A 93 26.27 -11.23 12.18
CA GLN A 93 26.65 -9.91 12.71
C GLN A 93 28.15 -9.65 12.77
N GLY A 94 29.05 -10.59 12.74
CA GLY A 94 30.51 -10.49 12.88
C GLY A 94 31.14 -9.10 12.71
N ASP A 95 32.39 -8.91 13.08
CA ASP A 95 33.11 -7.64 13.03
C ASP A 95 33.03 -6.95 11.65
N GLU A 96 33.13 -5.62 11.61
CA GLU A 96 33.20 -4.83 10.38
C GLU A 96 34.30 -5.33 9.42
N GLN A 97 35.39 -5.88 9.95
CA GLN A 97 36.43 -6.55 9.19
C GLN A 97 35.99 -7.85 8.49
N GLY A 98 34.87 -8.45 8.91
CA GLY A 98 34.29 -9.66 8.30
C GLY A 98 33.43 -9.41 7.05
N PHE A 99 33.30 -8.15 6.58
CA PHE A 99 32.77 -7.85 5.25
C PHE A 99 33.86 -8.09 4.21
N GLY A 100 33.78 -9.23 3.51
CA GLY A 100 34.74 -9.64 2.46
C GLY A 100 34.81 -8.66 1.28
N ASP A 101 35.67 -8.99 0.30
CA ASP A 101 35.92 -8.13 -0.87
C ASP A 101 34.92 -8.34 -2.02
N ASP A 102 33.85 -9.09 -1.78
CA ASP A 102 32.76 -9.30 -2.74
C ASP A 102 31.64 -8.29 -2.48
N LEU A 103 31.35 -7.46 -3.48
CA LEU A 103 30.32 -6.41 -3.39
C LEU A 103 28.91 -6.99 -3.22
N HIS A 104 28.60 -8.10 -3.93
CA HIS A 104 27.29 -8.74 -3.83
C HIS A 104 27.02 -9.27 -2.42
N ILE A 105 28.00 -10.00 -1.85
CA ILE A 105 27.92 -10.55 -0.50
C ILE A 105 27.83 -9.42 0.55
N THR A 106 28.66 -8.38 0.41
CA THR A 106 28.64 -7.22 1.30
C THR A 106 27.30 -6.52 1.29
N ALA A 107 26.75 -6.25 0.10
CA ALA A 107 25.48 -5.55 -0.07
C ALA A 107 24.30 -6.38 0.43
N SER A 108 24.27 -7.68 0.15
CA SER A 108 23.22 -8.59 0.62
C SER A 108 23.22 -8.71 2.15
N ARG A 109 24.41 -8.83 2.76
CA ARG A 109 24.56 -8.86 4.22
C ARG A 109 24.13 -7.54 4.87
N PHE A 110 24.56 -6.41 4.31
CA PHE A 110 24.14 -5.07 4.77
C PHE A 110 22.62 -4.92 4.70
N TYR A 111 22.02 -5.28 3.57
CA TYR A 111 20.58 -5.21 3.35
C TYR A 111 19.80 -6.01 4.39
N LEU A 112 20.11 -7.31 4.54
CA LEU A 112 19.38 -8.18 5.47
C LEU A 112 19.55 -7.72 6.92
N LEU A 113 20.77 -7.37 7.34
CA LEU A 113 21.00 -6.90 8.70
C LEU A 113 20.25 -5.61 8.99
N ARG A 114 20.34 -4.58 8.11
CA ARG A 114 19.61 -3.31 8.33
C ARG A 114 18.09 -3.48 8.26
N LYS A 115 17.58 -4.32 7.35
CA LYS A 115 16.15 -4.64 7.25
C LYS A 115 15.60 -5.16 8.57
N HIS A 116 16.38 -5.97 9.30
CA HIS A 116 16.03 -6.51 10.62
C HIS A 116 16.47 -5.62 11.79
N GLY A 117 16.81 -4.37 11.51
CA GLY A 117 17.13 -3.37 12.52
C GLY A 117 18.51 -3.56 13.17
N TYR A 118 19.44 -4.27 12.55
CA TYR A 118 20.83 -4.32 13.00
C TYR A 118 21.62 -3.17 12.40
N HIS A 119 22.33 -2.44 13.24
CA HIS A 119 23.18 -1.35 12.79
C HIS A 119 24.41 -1.89 12.07
N VAL A 120 24.61 -1.45 10.82
CA VAL A 120 25.81 -1.71 10.01
C VAL A 120 26.27 -0.37 9.44
N SER A 121 27.57 -0.03 9.59
CA SER A 121 28.12 1.20 9.04
C SER A 121 28.10 1.15 7.50
N PRO A 122 27.70 2.25 6.81
CA PRO A 122 27.79 2.36 5.36
C PRO A 122 29.25 2.37 4.86
N ASP A 123 30.24 2.58 5.74
CA ASP A 123 31.66 2.62 5.39
C ASP A 123 32.18 1.30 4.83
N VAL A 124 31.43 0.19 5.04
CA VAL A 124 31.73 -1.12 4.42
C VAL A 124 31.76 -1.05 2.89
N PHE A 125 31.15 -0.02 2.29
CA PHE A 125 31.13 0.20 0.84
C PHE A 125 32.27 1.06 0.31
N LEU A 126 33.00 1.79 1.17
CA LEU A 126 34.06 2.71 0.73
C LEU A 126 35.18 1.99 -0.04
N LYS A 127 35.52 0.77 0.35
CA LYS A 127 36.55 -0.03 -0.32
C LYS A 127 36.21 -0.46 -1.75
N PHE A 128 34.93 -0.37 -2.15
CA PHE A 128 34.49 -0.70 -3.50
C PHE A 128 34.42 0.52 -4.41
N ARG A 129 34.78 1.71 -3.92
CA ARG A 129 34.83 2.95 -4.70
C ARG A 129 36.21 3.11 -5.33
N ASP A 130 36.23 3.55 -6.58
CA ASP A 130 37.44 4.00 -7.25
C ASP A 130 37.80 5.46 -6.87
N ASP A 131 38.94 5.95 -7.34
CA ASP A 131 39.39 7.33 -7.09
C ASP A 131 38.43 8.39 -7.67
N GLY A 132 37.58 8.02 -8.61
CA GLY A 132 36.52 8.86 -9.20
C GLY A 132 35.19 8.81 -8.43
N GLY A 133 35.12 8.04 -7.34
CA GLY A 133 33.92 7.87 -6.52
C GLY A 133 32.90 6.89 -7.08
N ASN A 134 33.19 6.20 -8.19
CA ASN A 134 32.30 5.18 -8.76
C ASN A 134 32.53 3.82 -8.12
N PHE A 135 31.52 2.96 -8.17
CA PHE A 135 31.66 1.58 -7.69
C PHE A 135 32.20 0.67 -8.79
N ALA A 136 33.23 -0.12 -8.46
CA ALA A 136 33.93 -0.99 -9.41
C ALA A 136 33.16 -2.29 -9.67
N SER A 137 31.94 -2.21 -10.23
CA SER A 137 31.18 -3.39 -10.63
C SER A 137 30.36 -3.15 -11.90
N ASN A 138 30.36 -4.18 -12.76
CA ASN A 138 29.45 -4.30 -13.93
C ASN A 138 28.58 -5.56 -13.85
N ASP A 139 28.64 -6.30 -12.75
CA ASP A 139 27.74 -7.43 -12.51
C ASP A 139 26.37 -6.97 -12.05
N VAL A 140 25.31 -7.39 -12.78
CA VAL A 140 23.94 -6.96 -12.54
C VAL A 140 23.45 -7.36 -11.16
N ASN A 141 23.82 -8.53 -10.65
CA ASN A 141 23.40 -9.00 -9.34
C ASN A 141 24.02 -8.15 -8.23
N SER A 142 25.31 -7.82 -8.35
CA SER A 142 26.01 -6.91 -7.44
C SER A 142 25.41 -5.50 -7.46
N LEU A 143 25.05 -5.00 -8.64
CA LEU A 143 24.39 -3.69 -8.78
C LEU A 143 22.98 -3.68 -8.16
N LEU A 144 22.19 -4.74 -8.35
CA LEU A 144 20.87 -4.89 -7.73
C LEU A 144 20.98 -4.99 -6.21
N ALA A 145 21.91 -5.77 -5.70
CA ALA A 145 22.14 -5.90 -4.27
C ALA A 145 22.56 -4.57 -3.64
N LEU A 146 23.48 -3.84 -4.26
CA LEU A 146 23.93 -2.53 -3.79
C LEU A 146 22.80 -1.49 -3.86
N TYR A 147 21.99 -1.48 -4.94
CA TYR A 147 20.83 -0.59 -5.06
C TYR A 147 19.83 -0.82 -3.91
N ASN A 148 19.45 -2.07 -3.66
CA ASN A 148 18.54 -2.42 -2.57
C ASN A 148 19.13 -2.08 -1.19
N ALA A 149 20.42 -2.34 -0.97
CA ALA A 149 21.13 -1.99 0.25
C ALA A 149 21.13 -0.47 0.49
N ALA A 150 21.37 0.32 -0.55
CA ALA A 150 21.44 1.77 -0.46
C ALA A 150 20.08 2.42 -0.11
N TYR A 151 18.95 1.79 -0.44
CA TYR A 151 17.64 2.27 -0.01
C TYR A 151 17.32 2.05 1.48
N LEU A 152 18.22 1.37 2.21
CA LEU A 152 18.19 1.31 3.68
C LEU A 152 19.09 2.39 4.32
N ARG A 153 19.38 3.47 3.60
CA ARG A 153 20.14 4.61 4.12
C ARG A 153 19.38 5.41 5.15
N THR A 154 20.13 6.09 5.99
CA THR A 154 19.67 7.18 6.87
C THR A 154 20.27 8.51 6.43
N ARG A 155 19.79 9.62 6.99
CA ARG A 155 20.31 10.96 6.63
C ARG A 155 21.79 11.09 6.94
N GLY A 156 22.56 11.62 6.00
CA GLY A 156 24.01 11.86 6.11
C GLY A 156 24.88 10.68 5.69
N GLU A 157 24.31 9.61 5.14
CA GLU A 157 25.07 8.47 4.62
C GLU A 157 25.35 8.63 3.12
N GLU A 158 26.16 9.64 2.77
CA GLU A 158 26.43 10.09 1.39
C GLU A 158 26.92 8.95 0.47
N VAL A 159 27.69 7.99 0.98
CA VAL A 159 28.14 6.84 0.19
C VAL A 159 26.98 6.01 -0.36
N LEU A 160 25.84 5.95 0.36
CA LEU A 160 24.65 5.24 -0.08
C LEU A 160 23.82 6.08 -1.06
N ASP A 161 23.82 7.42 -0.93
CA ASP A 161 23.21 8.31 -1.93
C ASP A 161 23.95 8.20 -3.26
N ASP A 162 25.28 8.20 -3.25
CA ASP A 162 26.12 7.98 -4.44
C ASP A 162 25.87 6.59 -5.05
N ALA A 163 25.72 5.56 -4.20
CA ALA A 163 25.43 4.20 -4.65
C ALA A 163 24.08 4.12 -5.39
N ILE A 164 23.03 4.81 -4.93
CA ILE A 164 21.74 4.88 -5.62
C ILE A 164 21.90 5.49 -7.01
N ILE A 165 22.57 6.64 -7.11
CA ILE A 165 22.76 7.35 -8.37
C ILE A 165 23.54 6.49 -9.37
N PHE A 166 24.65 5.92 -8.91
CA PHE A 166 25.51 5.07 -9.73
C PHE A 166 24.78 3.81 -10.23
N THR A 167 24.20 3.04 -9.30
CA THR A 167 23.56 1.76 -9.65
C THR A 167 22.33 1.96 -10.52
N LYS A 168 21.49 3.00 -10.25
CA LYS A 168 20.34 3.35 -11.07
C LYS A 168 20.75 3.61 -12.51
N SER A 169 21.75 4.47 -12.73
CA SER A 169 22.25 4.79 -14.07
C SER A 169 22.77 3.55 -14.79
N ARG A 170 23.58 2.71 -14.10
CA ARG A 170 24.15 1.49 -14.69
C ARG A 170 23.08 0.47 -15.06
N LEU A 171 22.17 0.18 -14.14
CA LEU A 171 21.08 -0.77 -14.37
C LEU A 171 20.18 -0.34 -15.52
N GLN A 172 19.88 0.97 -15.64
CA GLN A 172 19.11 1.50 -16.77
C GLN A 172 19.82 1.28 -18.11
N CYS A 173 21.13 1.54 -18.18
CA CYS A 173 21.91 1.32 -19.41
C CYS A 173 22.01 -0.16 -19.81
N MET A 174 21.92 -1.08 -18.86
CA MET A 174 22.04 -2.52 -19.13
C MET A 174 20.73 -3.19 -19.56
N LEU A 175 19.57 -2.58 -19.31
CA LEU A 175 18.24 -3.18 -19.49
C LEU A 175 18.00 -3.82 -20.85
N GLU A 176 18.50 -3.20 -21.95
CA GLU A 176 18.28 -3.68 -23.32
C GLU A 176 19.10 -4.93 -23.65
N HIS A 177 20.11 -5.23 -22.85
CA HIS A 177 21.07 -6.30 -23.08
C HIS A 177 20.89 -7.51 -22.14
N LEU A 178 19.91 -7.42 -21.22
CA LEU A 178 19.64 -8.46 -20.23
C LEU A 178 18.68 -9.53 -20.77
N GLU A 179 18.82 -10.75 -20.25
CA GLU A 179 17.81 -11.79 -20.42
C GLU A 179 16.45 -11.30 -19.88
N PRO A 180 15.32 -11.67 -20.54
CA PRO A 180 14.00 -11.11 -20.21
C PRO A 180 13.61 -11.20 -18.74
N TRP A 181 13.94 -12.29 -18.06
CA TRP A 181 13.62 -12.46 -16.64
C TRP A 181 14.45 -11.54 -15.73
N LEU A 182 15.72 -11.30 -16.09
CA LEU A 182 16.62 -10.42 -15.33
C LEU A 182 16.29 -8.95 -15.61
N ALA A 183 15.95 -8.61 -16.86
CA ALA A 183 15.46 -7.28 -17.22
C ALA A 183 14.18 -6.93 -16.44
N GLU A 184 13.28 -7.89 -16.24
CA GLU A 184 12.08 -7.70 -15.44
C GLU A 184 12.41 -7.46 -13.96
N GLU A 185 13.33 -8.23 -13.37
CA GLU A 185 13.79 -8.01 -12.00
C GLU A 185 14.41 -6.63 -11.82
N VAL A 186 15.21 -6.18 -12.79
CA VAL A 186 15.80 -4.83 -12.80
C VAL A 186 14.71 -3.76 -12.87
N ARG A 187 13.72 -3.88 -13.78
CA ARG A 187 12.60 -2.92 -13.88
C ARG A 187 11.84 -2.82 -12.57
N CYS A 188 11.43 -3.95 -12.01
CA CYS A 188 10.72 -4.00 -10.74
C CYS A 188 11.53 -3.37 -9.61
N THR A 189 12.87 -3.58 -9.59
CA THR A 189 13.73 -3.03 -8.54
C THR A 189 13.95 -1.52 -8.70
N LEU A 190 14.11 -1.04 -9.94
CA LEU A 190 14.22 0.40 -10.21
C LEU A 190 12.91 1.15 -9.93
N GLU A 191 11.77 0.50 -10.14
CA GLU A 191 10.45 1.04 -9.84
C GLU A 191 10.19 1.09 -8.34
N THR A 192 10.44 -0.03 -7.64
CA THR A 192 10.23 -0.14 -6.20
C THR A 192 11.34 -0.98 -5.56
N PRO A 193 12.25 -0.37 -4.80
CA PRO A 193 13.29 -1.10 -4.07
C PRO A 193 12.69 -2.17 -3.16
N SER A 194 13.38 -3.31 -2.99
CA SER A 194 12.85 -4.49 -2.30
C SER A 194 12.32 -4.19 -0.89
N PHE A 195 12.96 -3.28 -0.15
CA PHE A 195 12.51 -2.87 1.18
C PHE A 195 11.12 -2.23 1.21
N ARG A 196 10.70 -1.56 0.11
CA ARG A 196 9.42 -0.83 0.01
C ARG A 196 8.30 -1.66 -0.62
N ARG A 197 8.53 -2.92 -0.97
CA ARG A 197 7.53 -3.78 -1.60
C ARG A 197 6.56 -4.35 -0.57
N VAL A 198 5.28 -4.46 -0.96
CA VAL A 198 4.26 -5.18 -0.20
C VAL A 198 4.55 -6.67 -0.27
N GLU A 199 4.71 -7.32 0.88
CA GLU A 199 5.25 -8.68 0.98
C GLU A 199 4.43 -9.71 0.18
N ARG A 200 3.11 -9.72 0.30
CA ARG A 200 2.27 -10.70 -0.43
C ARG A 200 2.26 -10.46 -1.94
N VAL A 201 2.39 -9.22 -2.38
CA VAL A 201 2.53 -8.88 -3.81
C VAL A 201 3.89 -9.37 -4.32
N GLU A 202 4.96 -9.14 -3.57
CA GLU A 202 6.31 -9.67 -3.91
C GLU A 202 6.32 -11.20 -3.93
N THR A 203 5.72 -11.87 -2.95
CA THR A 203 5.61 -13.33 -2.93
C THR A 203 4.93 -13.85 -4.20
N ARG A 204 3.79 -13.27 -4.57
CA ARG A 204 3.04 -13.66 -5.77
C ARG A 204 3.87 -13.51 -7.04
N ARG A 205 4.66 -12.44 -7.12
CA ARG A 205 5.57 -12.17 -8.25
C ARG A 205 6.77 -13.10 -8.26
N TYR A 206 7.37 -13.36 -7.08
CA TYR A 206 8.66 -14.03 -6.98
C TYR A 206 8.59 -15.55 -7.09
N VAL A 207 7.56 -16.20 -6.53
CA VAL A 207 7.46 -17.68 -6.54
C VAL A 207 7.56 -18.27 -7.95
N PRO A 208 6.87 -17.75 -8.99
CA PRO A 208 7.06 -18.22 -10.37
C PRO A 208 8.45 -17.94 -10.96
N VAL A 209 9.15 -16.91 -10.50
CA VAL A 209 10.54 -16.63 -10.88
C VAL A 209 11.48 -17.63 -10.23
N TYR A 210 11.27 -17.90 -8.94
CA TYR A 210 12.05 -18.90 -8.20
C TYR A 210 11.90 -20.31 -8.78
N GLU A 211 10.69 -20.69 -9.20
CA GLU A 211 10.41 -21.97 -9.85
C GLU A 211 11.27 -22.23 -11.10
N LYS A 212 11.67 -21.18 -11.82
CA LYS A 212 12.50 -21.27 -13.03
C LYS A 212 14.00 -21.35 -12.74
N LYS A 213 14.44 -21.08 -11.51
CA LYS A 213 15.85 -21.15 -11.16
C LYS A 213 16.35 -22.60 -11.11
N SER A 214 17.49 -22.88 -11.73
CA SER A 214 18.14 -24.19 -11.66
C SER A 214 18.64 -24.55 -10.26
N THR A 215 18.89 -23.54 -9.43
CA THR A 215 19.38 -23.68 -8.05
C THR A 215 18.24 -23.71 -7.01
N ARG A 216 16.98 -23.75 -7.45
CA ARG A 216 15.84 -23.78 -6.52
C ARG A 216 15.86 -25.01 -5.62
N ASP A 217 15.46 -24.83 -4.39
CA ASP A 217 15.15 -25.94 -3.48
C ASP A 217 13.67 -26.31 -3.62
N GLU A 218 13.39 -27.57 -3.89
CA GLU A 218 12.04 -28.07 -4.18
C GLU A 218 11.16 -28.08 -2.93
N ASP A 219 11.72 -28.34 -1.73
CA ASP A 219 10.95 -28.34 -0.49
C ASP A 219 10.52 -26.91 -0.11
N ILE A 220 11.35 -25.91 -0.37
CA ILE A 220 11.01 -24.49 -0.16
C ILE A 220 9.97 -24.04 -1.18
N LEU A 221 10.14 -24.36 -2.47
CA LEU A 221 9.20 -23.99 -3.52
C LEU A 221 7.80 -24.56 -3.27
N GLU A 222 7.72 -25.86 -3.01
CA GLU A 222 6.44 -26.54 -2.75
C GLU A 222 5.78 -26.02 -1.47
N PHE A 223 6.58 -25.78 -0.42
CA PHE A 223 6.06 -25.19 0.82
C PHE A 223 5.46 -23.80 0.56
N ALA A 224 6.17 -22.95 -0.18
CA ALA A 224 5.70 -21.61 -0.52
C ALA A 224 4.38 -21.63 -1.32
N LYS A 225 4.25 -22.55 -2.29
CA LYS A 225 2.99 -22.72 -3.05
C LYS A 225 1.84 -23.16 -2.17
N PHE A 226 2.04 -24.19 -1.33
CA PHE A 226 0.99 -24.63 -0.41
C PHE A 226 0.60 -23.54 0.57
N ASP A 227 1.56 -22.86 1.18
CA ASP A 227 1.32 -21.78 2.12
C ASP A 227 0.53 -20.64 1.49
N PHE A 228 0.94 -20.22 0.29
CA PHE A 228 0.24 -19.18 -0.45
C PHE A 228 -1.23 -19.55 -0.71
N ASN A 229 -1.50 -20.74 -1.20
CA ASN A 229 -2.84 -21.22 -1.56
C ASN A 229 -3.72 -21.44 -0.30
N ILE A 230 -3.14 -21.88 0.82
CA ILE A 230 -3.81 -21.98 2.11
C ILE A 230 -4.26 -20.59 2.60
N LEU A 231 -3.36 -19.60 2.56
CA LEU A 231 -3.66 -18.24 2.96
C LEU A 231 -4.69 -17.60 2.03
N GLN A 232 -4.59 -17.82 0.71
CA GLN A 232 -5.58 -17.34 -0.26
C GLN A 232 -6.99 -17.86 0.07
N THR A 233 -7.11 -19.14 0.43
CA THR A 233 -8.39 -19.73 0.85
C THR A 233 -8.94 -19.04 2.10
N LEU A 234 -8.09 -18.78 3.09
CA LEU A 234 -8.46 -18.06 4.31
C LEU A 234 -8.95 -16.63 4.00
N TYR A 235 -8.25 -15.91 3.15
CA TYR A 235 -8.64 -14.54 2.74
C TYR A 235 -9.98 -14.51 2.00
N CYS A 236 -10.29 -15.53 1.20
CA CYS A 236 -11.61 -15.64 0.55
C CYS A 236 -12.74 -15.83 1.56
N GLU A 237 -12.54 -16.63 2.61
CA GLU A 237 -13.54 -16.79 3.68
C GLU A 237 -13.72 -15.49 4.47
N GLU A 238 -12.64 -14.73 4.72
CA GLU A 238 -12.70 -13.41 5.35
C GLU A 238 -13.49 -12.42 4.49
N LEU A 239 -13.21 -12.36 3.18
CA LEU A 239 -13.92 -11.50 2.24
C LEU A 239 -15.40 -11.87 2.11
N LYS A 240 -15.74 -13.16 2.18
CA LYS A 240 -17.13 -13.63 2.24
C LYS A 240 -17.84 -13.08 3.48
N ALA A 241 -17.24 -13.22 4.65
CA ALA A 241 -17.79 -12.69 5.90
C ALA A 241 -17.96 -11.17 5.85
N LEU A 242 -16.96 -10.45 5.36
CA LEU A 242 -16.97 -9.00 5.19
C LEU A 242 -18.04 -8.54 4.18
N THR A 243 -18.22 -9.27 3.07
CA THR A 243 -19.26 -8.96 2.07
C THR A 243 -20.66 -9.12 2.67
N ILE A 244 -20.89 -10.15 3.48
CA ILE A 244 -22.18 -10.36 4.19
C ILE A 244 -22.41 -9.20 5.16
N TRP A 245 -21.43 -8.87 5.99
CA TRP A 245 -21.52 -7.76 6.94
C TRP A 245 -21.80 -6.43 6.23
N TRP A 246 -21.06 -6.12 5.17
CA TRP A 246 -21.22 -4.86 4.42
C TRP A 246 -22.58 -4.72 3.75
N LYS A 247 -23.14 -5.81 3.23
CA LYS A 247 -24.51 -5.82 2.70
C LYS A 247 -25.54 -5.52 3.81
N GLY A 248 -25.38 -6.13 4.97
CA GLY A 248 -26.21 -5.85 6.14
C GLY A 248 -26.10 -4.39 6.58
N PHE A 249 -24.88 -3.88 6.65
CA PHE A 249 -24.59 -2.50 7.01
C PHE A 249 -25.27 -1.51 6.04
N LYS A 250 -25.10 -1.71 4.74
CA LYS A 250 -25.73 -0.85 3.70
C LYS A 250 -27.25 -0.93 3.66
N SER A 251 -27.85 -2.07 4.00
CA SER A 251 -29.30 -2.23 3.93
C SER A 251 -30.09 -1.37 4.91
N GLN A 252 -29.44 -0.85 5.93
CA GLN A 252 -30.05 -0.06 6.99
C GLN A 252 -30.04 1.45 6.71
N MET A 253 -29.39 1.91 5.62
CA MET A 253 -29.22 3.33 5.34
C MET A 253 -28.95 3.61 3.87
N ASP A 254 -29.23 4.84 3.42
CA ASP A 254 -28.83 5.32 2.10
C ASP A 254 -27.44 5.96 2.15
N ILE A 255 -26.41 5.18 1.84
CA ILE A 255 -24.99 5.62 1.78
C ILE A 255 -24.47 5.62 0.34
N LYS A 256 -25.29 6.08 -0.62
CA LYS A 256 -24.89 6.20 -2.04
C LYS A 256 -23.69 7.14 -2.24
N PHE A 257 -23.38 7.96 -1.25
CA PHE A 257 -22.20 8.82 -1.25
C PHE A 257 -20.89 8.08 -0.99
N ALA A 258 -20.95 6.85 -0.44
CA ALA A 258 -19.77 6.11 -0.01
C ALA A 258 -19.23 5.19 -1.11
N ARG A 259 -17.90 5.08 -1.16
CA ARG A 259 -17.20 4.12 -2.02
C ARG A 259 -17.46 2.69 -1.56
N ASP A 260 -17.80 1.80 -2.49
CA ASP A 260 -17.91 0.36 -2.21
C ASP A 260 -16.61 -0.34 -2.61
N ARG A 261 -15.69 -0.47 -1.65
CA ARG A 261 -14.29 -0.91 -1.84
C ARG A 261 -13.86 -1.99 -0.85
N MET A 262 -14.74 -2.91 -0.53
CA MET A 262 -14.51 -3.93 0.51
C MET A 262 -13.24 -4.76 0.26
N VAL A 263 -13.01 -5.18 -0.98
CA VAL A 263 -11.85 -6.03 -1.33
C VAL A 263 -10.56 -5.22 -1.30
N GLU A 264 -10.61 -3.98 -1.76
CA GLU A 264 -9.49 -3.05 -1.73
C GLU A 264 -9.11 -2.68 -0.28
N LEU A 265 -10.10 -2.47 0.60
CA LEU A 265 -9.87 -2.22 2.04
C LEU A 265 -9.27 -3.44 2.75
N HIS A 266 -9.74 -4.65 2.41
CA HIS A 266 -9.14 -5.88 2.91
C HIS A 266 -7.69 -6.03 2.43
N PHE A 267 -7.40 -5.67 1.19
CA PHE A 267 -6.03 -5.67 0.65
C PHE A 267 -5.11 -4.71 1.41
N TRP A 268 -5.58 -3.52 1.78
CA TRP A 268 -4.80 -2.60 2.60
C TRP A 268 -4.37 -3.24 3.93
N ILE A 269 -5.31 -3.91 4.59
CA ILE A 269 -5.01 -4.61 5.85
C ILE A 269 -4.12 -5.84 5.62
N LEU A 270 -4.33 -6.55 4.52
CA LEU A 270 -3.48 -7.68 4.12
C LEU A 270 -2.02 -7.26 3.92
N GLY A 271 -1.79 -6.06 3.37
CA GLY A 271 -0.45 -5.51 3.21
C GLY A 271 0.27 -5.24 4.54
N VAL A 272 -0.46 -5.16 5.66
CA VAL A 272 0.09 -4.92 7.00
C VAL A 272 0.15 -6.19 7.84
N VAL A 273 -0.90 -7.02 7.83
CA VAL A 273 -1.02 -8.24 8.63
C VAL A 273 -1.56 -9.38 7.76
N TYR A 274 -0.67 -10.19 7.20
CA TYR A 274 -1.06 -11.26 6.26
C TYR A 274 -1.05 -12.65 6.88
N GLU A 275 -0.39 -12.83 8.01
CA GLU A 275 -0.16 -14.12 8.66
C GLU A 275 -1.48 -14.75 9.16
N PRO A 276 -1.61 -16.09 9.13
CA PRO A 276 -2.89 -16.78 9.37
C PRO A 276 -3.47 -16.57 10.76
N GLN A 277 -2.64 -16.37 11.79
CA GLN A 277 -3.09 -16.12 13.15
C GLN A 277 -3.85 -14.79 13.30
N TYR A 278 -3.71 -13.86 12.36
CA TYR A 278 -4.37 -12.57 12.37
C TYR A 278 -5.66 -12.51 11.52
N SER A 279 -6.28 -13.66 11.23
CA SER A 279 -7.51 -13.73 10.43
C SER A 279 -8.63 -12.88 11.03
N TYR A 280 -8.92 -13.06 12.33
CA TYR A 280 -9.88 -12.22 13.02
C TYR A 280 -9.49 -10.73 12.98
N SER A 281 -8.21 -10.43 13.21
CA SER A 281 -7.69 -9.07 13.15
C SER A 281 -7.94 -8.42 11.80
N ARG A 282 -7.71 -9.13 10.68
CA ARG A 282 -7.97 -8.59 9.34
C ARG A 282 -9.44 -8.25 9.13
N VAL A 283 -10.36 -9.11 9.55
CA VAL A 283 -11.81 -8.83 9.44
C VAL A 283 -12.19 -7.61 10.27
N MET A 284 -11.73 -7.53 11.51
CA MET A 284 -11.96 -6.39 12.40
C MET A 284 -11.39 -5.09 11.84
N LEU A 285 -10.10 -5.12 11.46
CA LEU A 285 -9.40 -3.96 10.93
C LEU A 285 -10.01 -3.47 9.61
N THR A 286 -10.47 -4.37 8.75
CA THR A 286 -11.17 -3.99 7.52
C THR A 286 -12.47 -3.25 7.82
N LYS A 287 -13.26 -3.68 8.82
CA LYS A 287 -14.46 -2.96 9.25
C LYS A 287 -14.14 -1.55 9.77
N LEU A 288 -13.07 -1.41 10.57
CA LEU A 288 -12.61 -0.12 11.06
C LEU A 288 -12.10 0.78 9.92
N LEU A 289 -11.44 0.20 8.92
CA LEU A 289 -11.00 0.93 7.74
C LEU A 289 -12.17 1.37 6.84
N VAL A 290 -13.28 0.62 6.83
CA VAL A 290 -14.54 1.08 6.22
C VAL A 290 -15.01 2.38 6.87
N PHE A 291 -14.89 2.54 8.19
CA PHE A 291 -15.27 3.79 8.85
C PHE A 291 -14.35 4.95 8.45
N VAL A 292 -13.04 4.69 8.30
CA VAL A 292 -12.11 5.70 7.77
C VAL A 292 -12.56 6.18 6.39
N SER A 293 -12.87 5.24 5.48
CA SER A 293 -13.38 5.57 4.13
C SER A 293 -14.73 6.29 4.15
N LEU A 294 -15.64 5.89 5.04
CA LEU A 294 -16.94 6.56 5.20
C LEU A 294 -16.79 8.00 5.73
N PHE A 295 -15.87 8.24 6.66
CA PHE A 295 -15.59 9.58 7.15
C PHE A 295 -14.96 10.46 6.07
N ASP A 296 -14.01 9.94 5.32
CA ASP A 296 -13.40 10.60 4.18
C ASP A 296 -14.49 11.05 3.17
N ASP A 297 -15.30 10.11 2.69
CA ASP A 297 -16.40 10.40 1.76
C ASP A 297 -17.46 11.37 2.35
N PHE A 298 -17.73 11.27 3.66
CA PHE A 298 -18.71 12.10 4.35
C PHE A 298 -18.23 13.53 4.54
N TYR A 299 -17.06 13.73 5.16
CA TYR A 299 -16.56 15.06 5.51
C TYR A 299 -16.05 15.84 4.31
N ASP A 300 -15.42 15.17 3.35
CA ASP A 300 -14.82 15.86 2.20
C ASP A 300 -15.85 16.21 1.12
N ASN A 301 -16.80 15.31 0.85
CA ASN A 301 -17.60 15.39 -0.36
C ASN A 301 -19.13 15.46 -0.16
N TYR A 302 -19.64 14.99 0.98
CA TYR A 302 -21.09 14.81 1.14
C TYR A 302 -21.74 15.80 2.11
N SER A 303 -21.15 15.99 3.30
CA SER A 303 -21.77 16.77 4.37
C SER A 303 -21.67 18.27 4.17
N THR A 304 -22.73 18.98 4.59
CA THR A 304 -22.64 20.42 4.85
C THR A 304 -21.83 20.66 6.13
N THR A 305 -21.39 21.91 6.35
CA THR A 305 -20.71 22.31 7.59
C THR A 305 -21.54 22.00 8.82
N GLU A 306 -22.86 22.28 8.77
CA GLU A 306 -23.78 22.01 9.87
C GLU A 306 -23.90 20.50 10.15
N GLU A 307 -24.05 19.68 9.11
CA GLU A 307 -24.09 18.21 9.24
C GLU A 307 -22.79 17.66 9.81
N SER A 308 -21.63 18.18 9.38
CA SER A 308 -20.32 17.84 9.93
C SER A 308 -20.22 18.16 11.42
N ASN A 309 -20.67 19.35 11.82
CA ASN A 309 -20.64 19.80 13.22
C ASN A 309 -21.51 18.91 14.12
N ILE A 310 -22.78 18.67 13.75
CA ILE A 310 -23.70 17.89 14.57
C ILE A 310 -23.29 16.39 14.62
N PHE A 311 -22.78 15.85 13.52
CA PHE A 311 -22.31 14.47 13.48
C PHE A 311 -21.06 14.26 14.35
N THR A 312 -20.07 15.15 14.23
CA THR A 312 -18.86 15.09 15.08
C THR A 312 -19.21 15.25 16.56
N ALA A 313 -20.11 16.19 16.91
CA ALA A 313 -20.59 16.35 18.28
C ALA A 313 -21.31 15.10 18.81
N ALA A 314 -22.03 14.36 17.95
CA ALA A 314 -22.64 13.08 18.32
C ALA A 314 -21.56 12.00 18.54
N MET A 315 -20.55 11.92 17.66
CA MET A 315 -19.41 11.00 17.83
C MET A 315 -18.66 11.24 19.14
N GLU A 316 -18.42 12.49 19.51
CA GLU A 316 -17.75 12.84 20.78
C GLU A 316 -18.56 12.45 22.02
N ARG A 317 -19.89 12.63 21.99
CA ARG A 317 -20.76 12.26 23.13
C ARG A 317 -20.90 10.76 23.30
N TRP A 318 -20.86 10.01 22.20
CA TRP A 318 -21.03 8.57 22.14
C TRP A 318 -22.28 8.05 22.85
N GLY A 319 -22.85 6.94 22.40
CA GLY A 319 -24.06 6.32 22.94
C GLY A 319 -25.33 6.66 22.15
N GLU A 320 -26.39 5.85 22.32
CA GLU A 320 -27.63 5.94 21.54
C GLU A 320 -28.31 7.31 21.63
N GLN A 321 -28.29 7.92 22.83
CA GLN A 321 -28.89 9.24 23.06
C GLN A 321 -28.22 10.35 22.25
N ALA A 322 -26.94 10.20 21.89
CA ALA A 322 -26.26 11.18 21.06
C ALA A 322 -26.86 11.29 19.64
N ALA A 323 -27.56 10.22 19.19
CA ALA A 323 -28.21 10.19 17.89
C ALA A 323 -29.59 10.88 17.82
N GLU A 324 -30.18 11.29 18.95
CA GLU A 324 -31.55 11.80 18.98
C GLU A 324 -31.75 13.06 18.13
N ASN A 325 -30.72 13.92 18.09
CA ASN A 325 -30.74 15.19 17.34
C ASN A 325 -30.19 15.09 15.92
N LEU A 326 -29.79 13.89 15.47
CA LEU A 326 -29.29 13.70 14.12
C LEU A 326 -30.43 13.52 13.12
N PRO A 327 -30.33 14.09 11.89
CA PRO A 327 -31.21 13.74 10.77
C PRO A 327 -31.23 12.23 10.54
N ALA A 328 -32.33 11.69 10.00
CA ALA A 328 -32.57 10.26 9.90
C ALA A 328 -31.42 9.47 9.19
N ASN A 329 -30.86 10.02 8.11
CA ASN A 329 -29.74 9.46 7.37
C ASN A 329 -28.46 9.39 8.22
N LEU A 330 -28.13 10.49 8.92
CA LEU A 330 -26.95 10.56 9.79
C LEU A 330 -27.13 9.73 11.07
N LYS A 331 -28.36 9.65 11.58
CA LYS A 331 -28.69 8.79 12.72
C LYS A 331 -28.44 7.33 12.40
N ALA A 332 -28.88 6.86 11.24
CA ALA A 332 -28.65 5.47 10.81
C ALA A 332 -27.14 5.18 10.66
N LEU A 333 -26.37 6.08 10.03
CA LEU A 333 -24.92 5.96 9.91
C LEU A 333 -24.24 5.86 11.27
N TYR A 334 -24.56 6.81 12.16
CA TYR A 334 -24.02 6.87 13.52
C TYR A 334 -24.30 5.59 14.31
N ILE A 335 -25.55 5.11 14.33
CA ILE A 335 -25.95 3.92 15.09
C ILE A 335 -25.21 2.65 14.57
N ASN A 336 -25.02 2.53 13.26
CA ASN A 336 -24.28 1.39 12.71
C ASN A 336 -22.79 1.43 13.05
N ILE A 337 -22.16 2.62 13.07
CA ILE A 337 -20.78 2.80 13.54
C ILE A 337 -20.68 2.45 15.03
N LEU A 338 -21.61 2.99 15.85
CA LEU A 338 -21.67 2.72 17.27
C LEU A 338 -21.78 1.21 17.57
N ASN A 339 -22.75 0.52 16.97
CA ASN A 339 -22.99 -0.90 17.18
C ASN A 339 -21.78 -1.75 16.75
N THR A 340 -21.26 -1.51 15.55
CA THR A 340 -20.09 -2.27 15.06
C THR A 340 -18.86 -2.03 15.94
N THR A 341 -18.65 -0.82 16.44
CA THR A 341 -17.53 -0.53 17.36
C THR A 341 -17.70 -1.25 18.67
N ASN A 342 -18.92 -1.24 19.24
CA ASN A 342 -19.24 -1.96 20.48
C ASN A 342 -19.05 -3.48 20.32
N ASP A 343 -19.51 -4.06 19.21
CA ASP A 343 -19.32 -5.49 18.90
C ASP A 343 -17.82 -5.85 18.85
N ILE A 344 -17.00 -4.98 18.24
CA ILE A 344 -15.53 -5.15 18.17
C ILE A 344 -14.91 -5.08 19.58
N GLU A 345 -15.30 -4.10 20.38
CA GLU A 345 -14.78 -3.96 21.74
C GLU A 345 -15.15 -5.16 22.62
N GLU A 346 -16.40 -5.65 22.54
CA GLU A 346 -16.86 -6.83 23.29
C GLU A 346 -16.06 -8.07 22.90
N GLU A 347 -15.86 -8.31 21.60
CA GLU A 347 -15.09 -9.45 21.13
C GLU A 347 -13.63 -9.36 21.59
N LEU A 348 -12.99 -8.19 21.51
CA LEU A 348 -11.64 -7.98 22.03
C LEU A 348 -11.57 -8.22 23.56
N LYS A 349 -12.60 -7.84 24.32
CA LYS A 349 -12.69 -8.11 25.75
C LYS A 349 -12.84 -9.62 26.02
N HIS A 350 -13.62 -10.34 25.20
CA HIS A 350 -13.70 -11.81 25.27
C HIS A 350 -12.35 -12.48 25.02
N GLN A 351 -11.54 -11.91 24.11
CA GLN A 351 -10.17 -12.34 23.85
C GLN A 351 -9.17 -11.85 24.93
N LYS A 352 -9.64 -11.20 25.99
CA LYS A 352 -8.84 -10.63 27.09
C LYS A 352 -7.86 -9.55 26.63
N ASN A 353 -8.17 -8.86 25.54
CA ASN A 353 -7.35 -7.75 25.06
C ASN A 353 -7.48 -6.55 26.02
N LYS A 354 -6.37 -6.15 26.61
CA LYS A 354 -6.33 -5.08 27.64
C LYS A 354 -6.57 -3.67 27.06
N ASN A 355 -6.50 -3.53 25.75
CA ASN A 355 -6.60 -2.26 25.05
C ASN A 355 -7.91 -2.11 24.25
N ALA A 356 -8.89 -3.01 24.47
CA ALA A 356 -10.15 -3.02 23.73
C ALA A 356 -10.90 -1.67 23.76
N GLU A 357 -10.91 -0.99 24.89
CA GLU A 357 -11.60 0.31 25.08
C GLU A 357 -11.06 1.44 24.21
N LEU A 358 -9.79 1.34 23.77
CA LEU A 358 -9.18 2.34 22.89
C LEU A 358 -9.76 2.34 21.48
N VAL A 359 -10.42 1.28 21.03
CA VAL A 359 -11.02 1.22 19.70
C VAL A 359 -12.03 2.35 19.52
N LYS A 360 -12.92 2.53 20.48
CA LYS A 360 -13.90 3.63 20.51
C LYS A 360 -13.21 5.00 20.45
N GLU A 361 -12.22 5.22 21.31
CA GLU A 361 -11.49 6.49 21.36
C GLU A 361 -10.83 6.83 20.02
N LEU A 362 -10.27 5.82 19.37
CA LEU A 362 -9.65 5.97 18.05
C LEU A 362 -10.67 6.26 16.93
N VAL A 363 -11.84 5.61 16.94
CA VAL A 363 -12.92 5.90 15.98
C VAL A 363 -13.40 7.35 16.12
N ILE A 364 -13.60 7.81 17.36
CA ILE A 364 -13.95 9.23 17.63
C ILE A 364 -12.82 10.14 17.14
N HIS A 365 -11.56 9.78 17.39
CA HIS A 365 -10.40 10.57 16.97
C HIS A 365 -10.31 10.71 15.45
N VAL A 366 -10.59 9.64 14.68
CA VAL A 366 -10.66 9.71 13.21
C VAL A 366 -11.68 10.76 12.77
N ALA A 367 -12.93 10.69 13.28
CA ALA A 367 -13.97 11.63 12.91
C ALA A 367 -13.57 13.09 13.20
N LYS A 368 -12.92 13.35 14.34
CA LYS A 368 -12.40 14.67 14.70
C LYS A 368 -11.30 15.17 13.77
N CYS A 369 -10.41 14.28 13.32
CA CYS A 369 -9.33 14.66 12.42
C CYS A 369 -9.87 15.07 11.04
N TYR A 370 -10.83 14.33 10.47
CA TYR A 370 -11.50 14.73 9.22
C TYR A 370 -12.29 16.04 9.40
N HIS A 371 -13.03 16.16 10.50
CA HIS A 371 -13.77 17.41 10.79
C HIS A 371 -12.86 18.65 10.88
N ALA A 372 -11.61 18.51 11.32
CA ALA A 372 -10.67 19.62 11.37
C ALA A 372 -10.31 20.18 9.98
N GLU A 373 -10.42 19.38 8.90
CA GLU A 373 -10.19 19.81 7.52
C GLU A 373 -11.41 20.47 6.89
N VAL A 374 -12.63 20.22 7.40
CA VAL A 374 -13.87 20.85 6.90
C VAL A 374 -13.77 22.37 6.90
N LYS A 375 -13.11 22.93 7.89
CA LYS A 375 -12.88 24.37 7.97
C LYS A 375 -12.06 24.91 6.79
N TRP A 376 -11.06 24.16 6.33
CA TRP A 376 -10.27 24.56 5.16
C TRP A 376 -11.13 24.53 3.89
N ARG A 377 -11.97 23.51 3.74
CA ARG A 377 -12.93 23.40 2.64
C ARG A 377 -13.87 24.61 2.61
N ASP A 378 -14.49 24.93 3.75
CA ASP A 378 -15.51 25.96 3.84
C ASP A 378 -14.95 27.38 3.69
N GLU A 379 -13.75 27.62 4.20
CA GLU A 379 -13.05 28.91 4.10
C GLU A 379 -12.22 29.06 2.82
N HIS A 380 -12.15 28.03 1.96
CA HIS A 380 -11.24 27.96 0.82
C HIS A 380 -9.79 28.26 1.21
N TYR A 381 -9.43 27.82 2.40
CA TYR A 381 -8.14 28.13 2.97
C TYR A 381 -7.04 27.27 2.34
N VAL A 382 -6.00 27.94 1.85
CA VAL A 382 -4.78 27.28 1.38
C VAL A 382 -3.67 27.63 2.36
N PRO A 383 -3.09 26.64 3.07
CA PRO A 383 -1.98 26.86 3.98
C PRO A 383 -0.83 27.64 3.33
N THR A 384 -0.05 28.35 4.12
CA THR A 384 1.05 29.20 3.64
C THR A 384 2.31 28.40 3.34
N SER A 385 2.44 27.20 3.94
CA SER A 385 3.57 26.30 3.73
C SER A 385 3.16 24.83 3.81
N VAL A 386 3.96 23.95 3.19
CA VAL A 386 3.78 22.50 3.28
C VAL A 386 3.88 22.02 4.74
N GLU A 387 4.75 22.63 5.56
CA GLU A 387 4.84 22.27 6.99
C GLU A 387 3.55 22.61 7.75
N GLU A 388 2.94 23.79 7.53
CA GLU A 388 1.64 24.14 8.10
C GLU A 388 0.56 23.16 7.64
N HIS A 389 0.52 22.83 6.36
CA HIS A 389 -0.41 21.86 5.80
C HIS A 389 -0.29 20.50 6.52
N LEU A 390 0.93 19.97 6.64
CA LEU A 390 1.20 18.68 7.25
C LEU A 390 0.93 18.62 8.76
N GLN A 391 0.81 19.75 9.46
CA GLN A 391 0.41 19.76 10.88
C GLN A 391 -1.02 19.24 11.10
N ILE A 392 -1.91 19.46 10.14
CA ILE A 392 -3.30 18.97 10.18
C ILE A 392 -3.45 17.71 9.34
N SER A 393 -3.01 17.72 8.08
CA SER A 393 -3.26 16.64 7.11
C SER A 393 -2.56 15.30 7.44
N VAL A 394 -1.47 15.33 8.20
CA VAL A 394 -0.86 14.12 8.78
C VAL A 394 -1.83 13.41 9.74
N ARG A 395 -2.68 14.16 10.47
CA ARG A 395 -3.64 13.59 11.40
C ARG A 395 -4.86 13.01 10.70
N SER A 396 -5.37 13.68 9.68
CA SER A 396 -6.52 13.23 8.88
C SER A 396 -6.17 12.13 7.87
N SER A 397 -4.87 11.89 7.61
CA SER A 397 -4.44 10.70 6.83
C SER A 397 -4.91 9.37 7.44
N ALA A 398 -5.39 9.38 8.68
CA ALA A 398 -5.82 8.23 9.48
C ALA A 398 -4.74 7.14 9.71
N CYS A 399 -3.52 7.30 9.18
CA CYS A 399 -2.47 6.28 9.30
C CYS A 399 -2.10 5.96 10.75
N MET A 400 -2.04 6.98 11.64
CA MET A 400 -1.76 6.75 13.07
C MET A 400 -2.85 5.90 13.71
N GLN A 401 -4.12 6.19 13.40
CA GLN A 401 -5.25 5.44 13.93
C GLN A 401 -5.24 4.00 13.40
N ILE A 402 -4.97 3.80 12.10
CA ILE A 402 -4.84 2.46 11.50
C ILE A 402 -3.71 1.68 12.18
N ILE A 403 -2.53 2.28 12.37
CA ILE A 403 -1.41 1.65 13.09
C ILE A 403 -1.83 1.29 14.53
N SER A 404 -2.54 2.18 15.22
CA SER A 404 -3.01 1.93 16.58
C SER A 404 -4.03 0.79 16.65
N PHE A 405 -4.96 0.70 15.68
CA PHE A 405 -5.87 -0.45 15.55
C PHE A 405 -5.10 -1.74 15.27
N VAL A 406 -4.09 -1.71 14.40
CA VAL A 406 -3.20 -2.85 14.16
C VAL A 406 -2.51 -3.26 15.46
N PHE A 407 -1.93 -2.33 16.19
CA PHE A 407 -1.26 -2.61 17.46
C PHE A 407 -2.23 -3.26 18.48
N ILE A 408 -3.44 -2.73 18.64
CA ILE A 408 -4.47 -3.37 19.48
C ILE A 408 -4.70 -4.81 19.06
N SER A 409 -4.76 -5.09 17.75
CA SER A 409 -5.03 -6.42 17.21
C SER A 409 -3.91 -7.45 17.45
N LEU A 410 -2.68 -6.99 17.75
CA LEU A 410 -1.54 -7.87 18.07
C LEU A 410 -1.58 -8.41 19.52
N GLY A 411 -2.54 -8.00 20.34
CA GLY A 411 -2.76 -8.52 21.68
C GLY A 411 -1.63 -8.18 22.66
N ASP A 412 -1.12 -9.19 23.37
CA ASP A 412 -0.15 -9.02 24.46
C ASP A 412 1.21 -8.41 24.05
N VAL A 413 1.52 -8.38 22.76
CA VAL A 413 2.74 -7.71 22.25
C VAL A 413 2.65 -6.19 22.43
N THR A 414 1.42 -5.65 22.50
CA THR A 414 1.15 -4.21 22.60
C THR A 414 0.72 -3.83 24.01
N THR A 415 1.59 -3.10 24.71
CA THR A 415 1.27 -2.53 26.02
C THR A 415 0.50 -1.21 25.86
N ARG A 416 -0.12 -0.72 26.94
CA ARG A 416 -0.81 0.58 26.96
C ARG A 416 0.16 1.73 26.63
N GLU A 417 1.38 1.68 27.16
CA GLU A 417 2.43 2.67 26.95
C GLU A 417 2.83 2.79 25.46
N VAL A 418 2.84 1.66 24.74
CA VAL A 418 3.07 1.65 23.27
C VAL A 418 1.98 2.40 22.53
N LEU A 419 0.71 2.22 22.91
CA LEU A 419 -0.40 2.92 22.28
C LEU A 419 -0.38 4.40 22.62
N GLU A 420 -0.11 4.75 23.88
CA GLU A 420 0.06 6.16 24.29
C GLU A 420 1.22 6.81 23.53
N TRP A 421 2.34 6.08 23.34
CA TRP A 421 3.45 6.54 22.50
C TRP A 421 3.00 6.76 21.04
N ALA A 422 2.24 5.83 20.44
CA ALA A 422 1.75 5.96 19.08
C ALA A 422 0.88 7.21 18.88
N LEU A 423 0.02 7.52 19.86
CA LEU A 423 -0.86 8.69 19.86
C LEU A 423 -0.10 10.04 19.92
N THR A 424 1.18 10.04 20.34
CA THR A 424 2.03 11.23 20.29
C THR A 424 2.55 11.58 18.89
N TYR A 425 2.23 10.80 17.88
CA TYR A 425 2.78 10.91 16.52
C TYR A 425 4.33 10.86 16.50
N PRO A 426 4.94 9.83 17.10
CA PRO A 426 6.39 9.68 17.07
C PRO A 426 6.91 9.64 15.63
N LYS A 427 8.20 9.86 15.45
CA LYS A 427 8.79 10.12 14.14
C LYS A 427 8.45 9.06 13.09
N ILE A 428 8.49 7.78 13.44
CA ILE A 428 8.12 6.70 12.50
C ILE A 428 6.67 6.83 12.04
N ILE A 429 5.72 7.04 12.96
CA ILE A 429 4.29 7.15 12.63
C ILE A 429 4.04 8.42 11.80
N ARG A 430 4.63 9.56 12.18
CA ARG A 430 4.56 10.79 11.37
C ARG A 430 5.10 10.55 9.95
N SER A 431 6.20 9.82 9.81
CA SER A 431 6.80 9.50 8.50
C SER A 431 5.88 8.61 7.65
N VAL A 432 5.23 7.61 8.26
CA VAL A 432 4.21 6.79 7.56
C VAL A 432 3.04 7.65 7.09
N CYS A 433 2.54 8.57 7.94
CA CYS A 433 1.48 9.50 7.54
C CYS A 433 1.90 10.40 6.38
N ILE A 434 3.16 10.87 6.36
CA ILE A 434 3.72 11.69 5.27
C ILE A 434 3.75 10.91 3.95
N VAL A 435 4.24 9.66 3.96
CA VAL A 435 4.25 8.80 2.77
C VAL A 435 2.84 8.64 2.22
N GLY A 436 1.86 8.33 3.07
CA GLY A 436 0.47 8.14 2.65
C GLY A 436 -0.18 9.44 2.14
N ARG A 437 -0.10 10.53 2.91
CA ARG A 437 -0.76 11.81 2.57
C ARG A 437 -0.18 12.42 1.30
N ILE A 438 1.13 12.61 1.23
CA ILE A 438 1.75 13.23 0.06
C ILE A 438 1.61 12.34 -1.17
N GLY A 439 1.76 11.01 -1.03
CA GLY A 439 1.54 10.06 -2.12
C GLY A 439 0.14 10.18 -2.72
N ASN A 440 -0.89 10.17 -1.87
CA ASN A 440 -2.28 10.36 -2.29
C ASN A 440 -2.49 11.72 -2.98
N ASP A 441 -2.06 12.83 -2.37
CA ASP A 441 -2.26 14.17 -2.91
C ASP A 441 -1.60 14.36 -4.30
N MET A 442 -0.43 13.76 -4.52
CA MET A 442 0.28 13.84 -5.81
C MET A 442 -0.50 13.16 -6.93
N VAL A 443 -0.96 11.92 -6.72
CA VAL A 443 -1.67 11.17 -7.77
C VAL A 443 -3.09 11.68 -7.99
N SER A 444 -3.77 12.17 -6.97
CA SER A 444 -5.08 12.80 -7.10
C SER A 444 -4.99 14.08 -7.92
N HIS A 445 -3.92 14.88 -7.74
CA HIS A 445 -3.69 16.11 -8.48
C HIS A 445 -3.28 15.86 -9.94
N GLU A 446 -2.46 14.84 -10.24
CA GLU A 446 -2.08 14.45 -11.60
C GLU A 446 -3.26 13.89 -12.40
N GLY A 447 -4.13 13.12 -11.77
CA GLY A 447 -5.38 12.63 -12.37
C GLY A 447 -6.25 13.77 -12.91
N VAL A 448 -6.28 14.91 -12.21
CA VAL A 448 -6.94 16.14 -12.65
C VAL A 448 -6.35 16.68 -13.96
N ASN A 449 -5.02 16.73 -14.06
CA ASN A 449 -4.34 17.29 -15.24
C ASN A 449 -4.32 16.31 -16.43
N GLY A 450 -4.23 14.99 -16.19
CA GLY A 450 -4.24 13.96 -17.24
C GLY A 450 -5.56 13.89 -18.00
N ALA A 451 -6.70 14.11 -17.32
CA ALA A 451 -8.02 14.11 -17.94
C ALA A 451 -8.27 15.31 -18.89
N LEU A 452 -7.54 16.41 -18.71
CA LEU A 452 -7.64 17.61 -19.57
C LEU A 452 -6.87 17.47 -20.90
N PHE A 453 -5.93 16.53 -21.01
CA PHE A 453 -5.03 16.40 -22.15
C PHE A 453 -5.20 15.12 -23.01
N VAL A 454 -6.13 14.22 -22.65
CA VAL A 454 -6.39 13.04 -23.48
C VAL A 454 -7.38 13.41 -24.59
N ASP A 455 -6.88 13.53 -25.81
CA ASP A 455 -7.70 13.74 -27.03
C ASP A 455 -8.77 12.62 -27.11
N PRO A 456 -10.07 12.98 -27.21
CA PRO A 456 -11.15 12.01 -27.35
C PRO A 456 -10.98 11.01 -28.50
N LYS A 457 -10.20 11.35 -29.52
CA LYS A 457 -9.95 10.50 -30.69
C LYS A 457 -8.97 9.35 -30.43
N SER A 458 -8.13 9.43 -29.41
CA SER A 458 -7.24 8.32 -29.06
C SER A 458 -7.96 7.20 -28.31
N ARG A 459 -9.19 7.41 -27.83
CA ARG A 459 -10.02 6.38 -27.15
C ARG A 459 -10.76 5.45 -28.10
N GLU A 460 -11.10 5.90 -29.32
CA GLU A 460 -11.77 5.05 -30.31
C GLU A 460 -10.86 3.97 -30.89
N ALA A 461 -9.56 4.20 -30.95
CA ALA A 461 -8.59 3.24 -31.46
C ALA A 461 -8.36 2.02 -30.55
N ILE A 462 -8.63 2.17 -29.24
CA ILE A 462 -8.45 1.09 -28.25
C ILE A 462 -9.70 0.21 -28.13
N SER A 463 -10.88 0.73 -28.52
CA SER A 463 -12.18 0.02 -28.41
C SER A 463 -12.49 -0.90 -29.59
N MET A 464 -11.82 -0.77 -30.73
CA MET A 464 -12.15 -1.54 -31.94
C MET A 464 -11.48 -2.92 -32.06
N ASP A 465 -10.51 -3.27 -31.20
CA ASP A 465 -9.79 -4.55 -31.28
C ASP A 465 -10.33 -5.68 -30.36
N ALA A 466 -11.48 -5.45 -29.69
CA ALA A 466 -12.04 -6.41 -28.73
C ALA A 466 -13.22 -7.26 -29.24
N THR A 467 -13.61 -7.13 -30.49
CA THR A 467 -14.79 -7.86 -31.03
C THR A 467 -14.54 -8.59 -32.33
N VAL A 468 -13.56 -9.47 -32.41
CA VAL A 468 -13.57 -10.59 -33.40
C VAL A 468 -12.68 -11.73 -32.89
N ILE A 469 -13.18 -12.63 -32.09
CA ILE A 469 -12.76 -14.04 -32.08
C ILE A 469 -13.97 -14.90 -31.69
N GLY A 470 -14.54 -15.58 -32.68
CA GLY A 470 -15.54 -16.62 -32.50
C GLY A 470 -14.90 -17.94 -32.02
N PRO A 471 -15.70 -18.92 -31.55
CA PRO A 471 -15.20 -20.09 -30.85
C PRO A 471 -14.76 -21.18 -31.83
N SER A 472 -13.45 -21.28 -32.14
CA SER A 472 -12.85 -22.55 -32.58
C SER A 472 -11.34 -22.39 -32.85
N ALA A 473 -10.49 -22.79 -31.91
CA ALA A 473 -9.16 -23.31 -32.22
C ALA A 473 -8.49 -23.94 -30.96
N PRO A 474 -7.66 -25.00 -31.13
CA PRO A 474 -7.24 -25.88 -30.04
C PRO A 474 -6.02 -25.33 -29.25
N ALA A 475 -5.83 -25.91 -28.07
CA ALA A 475 -4.77 -25.60 -27.11
C ALA A 475 -3.38 -25.51 -27.74
N GLY A 476 -2.68 -24.43 -27.50
CA GLY A 476 -1.26 -24.30 -27.79
C GLY A 476 -0.80 -23.05 -28.52
N ALA A 477 -1.14 -21.86 -28.06
CA ALA A 477 -0.53 -20.65 -28.60
C ALA A 477 -0.17 -19.64 -27.50
N ARG A 478 1.09 -19.34 -27.51
CA ARG A 478 1.87 -18.48 -26.61
C ARG A 478 1.32 -17.07 -26.50
N LEU A 479 1.26 -16.58 -25.27
CA LEU A 479 1.17 -15.16 -24.94
C LEU A 479 2.43 -14.42 -25.39
N LEU A 480 2.28 -13.51 -26.33
CA LEU A 480 3.26 -12.48 -26.64
C LEU A 480 2.80 -11.17 -25.97
N SER A 481 3.56 -10.73 -24.99
CA SER A 481 3.48 -9.41 -24.40
C SER A 481 3.77 -8.33 -25.45
N ARG A 482 2.90 -7.36 -25.61
CA ARG A 482 3.23 -6.12 -26.34
C ARG A 482 3.64 -5.05 -25.33
N SER A 483 4.90 -4.73 -25.38
CA SER A 483 5.54 -3.59 -24.71
C SER A 483 5.06 -2.26 -25.30
N TYR A 484 4.82 -1.29 -24.43
CA TYR A 484 4.60 0.09 -24.80
C TYR A 484 5.91 0.71 -25.33
N GLN A 485 5.92 1.11 -26.59
CA GLN A 485 6.92 2.04 -27.12
C GLN A 485 6.37 3.46 -27.02
N THR A 486 7.05 4.28 -26.26
CA THR A 486 6.90 5.74 -26.26
C THR A 486 7.35 6.31 -27.59
N ALA A 487 6.46 6.97 -28.31
CA ALA A 487 6.74 7.68 -29.53
C ALA A 487 7.35 9.06 -29.24
N THR A 488 8.62 9.22 -29.57
CA THR A 488 9.22 10.54 -29.81
C THR A 488 9.18 10.78 -31.31
N LEU A 489 8.30 11.66 -31.77
CA LEU A 489 8.44 12.39 -33.04
C LEU A 489 7.24 13.35 -33.25
N ALA A 490 7.45 14.61 -33.00
CA ALA A 490 6.63 15.67 -33.55
C ALA A 490 7.48 16.89 -33.87
N LYS A 491 7.77 17.08 -35.14
CA LYS A 491 7.89 18.41 -35.75
C LYS A 491 7.68 18.28 -37.24
N SER A 492 6.57 18.83 -37.70
CA SER A 492 6.45 19.70 -38.88
C SER A 492 5.06 19.55 -39.51
N LEU A 493 4.50 20.68 -39.74
CA LEU A 493 3.59 21.15 -40.79
C LEU A 493 2.29 21.72 -40.27
N GLY A 494 2.21 23.04 -40.39
CA GLY A 494 1.01 23.81 -40.14
C GLY A 494 -0.01 23.75 -41.28
N ARG A 495 -1.26 24.04 -40.92
CA ARG A 495 -2.22 24.89 -41.66
C ARG A 495 -3.68 24.70 -41.12
N GLY A 496 -4.31 25.82 -40.79
CA GLY A 496 -5.67 26.15 -41.25
C GLY A 496 -6.84 25.64 -40.43
N ILE A 497 -7.50 26.57 -39.69
CA ILE A 497 -8.83 26.43 -39.08
C ILE A 497 -9.89 26.58 -40.22
N PRO A 498 -11.07 25.91 -40.15
CA PRO A 498 -12.28 26.63 -39.76
C PRO A 498 -13.30 25.85 -38.88
N ASN A 499 -14.04 26.65 -38.12
CA ASN A 499 -15.32 26.45 -37.41
C ASN A 499 -16.06 25.11 -37.59
N ALA A 500 -16.44 24.49 -36.49
CA ALA A 500 -17.49 23.49 -36.44
C ALA A 500 -18.38 23.64 -35.21
N THR A 501 -19.63 23.64 -35.51
CA THR A 501 -20.86 23.70 -34.75
C THR A 501 -20.95 22.62 -33.66
N ALA A 502 -21.51 22.99 -32.50
CA ALA A 502 -21.82 22.09 -31.39
C ALA A 502 -22.83 20.99 -31.78
N ILE A 503 -22.45 19.76 -31.57
CA ILE A 503 -23.34 18.60 -31.52
C ILE A 503 -23.22 17.98 -30.13
N THR A 504 -24.29 18.04 -29.35
CA THR A 504 -24.45 17.38 -28.07
C THR A 504 -24.56 15.86 -28.28
N THR A 505 -23.56 15.11 -27.90
CA THR A 505 -23.65 13.66 -27.79
C THR A 505 -23.52 13.26 -26.32
N THR A 506 -24.50 12.55 -25.83
CA THR A 506 -24.54 11.92 -24.51
C THR A 506 -23.43 10.84 -24.41
N SER A 507 -22.37 11.12 -23.72
CA SER A 507 -21.28 10.15 -23.43
C SER A 507 -21.53 9.43 -22.10
N ASN A 508 -21.34 8.11 -22.09
CA ASN A 508 -21.35 7.26 -20.90
C ASN A 508 -20.30 7.71 -19.86
N PRO A 509 -20.64 7.72 -18.57
CA PRO A 509 -19.72 8.18 -17.51
C PRO A 509 -18.77 7.07 -17.10
N THR A 510 -17.58 7.02 -17.67
CA THR A 510 -16.50 6.15 -17.21
C THR A 510 -15.26 6.97 -16.92
N SER A 511 -14.67 6.77 -15.76
CA SER A 511 -13.37 7.27 -15.25
C SER A 511 -13.20 8.77 -14.96
N ASN A 512 -13.87 9.68 -15.62
CA ASN A 512 -13.72 11.13 -15.40
C ASN A 512 -14.49 11.66 -14.18
N GLY A 513 -15.35 10.87 -13.57
CA GLY A 513 -16.28 11.35 -12.55
C GLY A 513 -15.65 11.80 -11.24
N HIS A 514 -14.49 11.26 -10.85
CA HIS A 514 -13.83 11.62 -9.59
C HIS A 514 -12.98 12.88 -9.77
N VAL A 515 -12.23 12.93 -10.85
CA VAL A 515 -11.39 14.08 -11.22
C VAL A 515 -12.24 15.34 -11.43
N GLU A 516 -13.42 15.21 -12.09
CA GLU A 516 -14.38 16.31 -12.21
C GLU A 516 -15.04 16.67 -10.88
N ARG A 517 -15.16 15.74 -9.93
CA ARG A 517 -15.64 16.01 -8.58
C ARG A 517 -14.68 16.84 -7.78
N GLU A 518 -13.41 16.47 -7.77
CA GLU A 518 -12.37 17.23 -7.09
C GLU A 518 -12.24 18.65 -7.67
N GLN A 519 -12.52 18.86 -8.95
CA GLN A 519 -12.52 20.19 -9.57
C GLN A 519 -13.81 21.00 -9.37
N ILE A 520 -14.95 20.34 -9.20
CA ILE A 520 -16.27 21.00 -9.09
C ILE A 520 -16.67 21.15 -7.61
N SER A 521 -16.30 20.22 -6.74
CA SER A 521 -16.42 20.37 -5.32
C SER A 521 -15.31 21.28 -4.80
N GLN A 522 -15.64 22.18 -3.91
CA GLN A 522 -14.70 23.06 -3.21
C GLN A 522 -13.86 22.19 -2.26
N HIS A 523 -12.79 21.60 -2.78
CA HIS A 523 -11.99 20.58 -2.09
C HIS A 523 -11.13 21.14 -0.97
N VAL A 524 -10.82 20.25 -0.02
CA VAL A 524 -9.69 20.41 0.90
C VAL A 524 -8.41 20.55 0.08
N THR A 525 -7.63 21.59 0.37
CA THR A 525 -6.40 21.90 -0.34
C THR A 525 -5.39 20.76 -0.24
N SER A 526 -4.82 20.34 -1.37
CA SER A 526 -3.76 19.31 -1.40
C SER A 526 -2.38 19.88 -1.03
N THR A 527 -1.44 19.00 -0.63
CA THR A 527 -0.03 19.38 -0.43
C THR A 527 0.60 19.92 -1.71
N VAL A 528 0.16 19.45 -2.89
CA VAL A 528 0.64 19.95 -4.19
C VAL A 528 0.25 21.42 -4.40
N GLN A 529 -1.02 21.78 -4.14
CA GLN A 529 -1.49 23.16 -4.23
C GLN A 529 -0.76 24.07 -3.24
N THR A 530 -0.56 23.59 -2.01
CA THR A 530 0.20 24.32 -0.99
C THR A 530 1.64 24.54 -1.43
N CYS A 531 2.32 23.52 -1.94
CA CYS A 531 3.71 23.60 -2.40
C CYS A 531 3.87 24.56 -3.59
N THR A 532 2.95 24.51 -4.56
CA THR A 532 2.95 25.43 -5.71
C THR A 532 2.79 26.88 -5.27
N LYS A 533 1.89 27.13 -4.31
CA LYS A 533 1.64 28.47 -3.76
C LYS A 533 2.84 28.98 -2.95
N GLU A 534 3.38 28.16 -2.03
CA GLU A 534 4.51 28.50 -1.16
C GLU A 534 5.74 28.95 -1.95
N HIS A 535 6.04 28.24 -3.03
CA HIS A 535 7.28 28.45 -3.78
C HIS A 535 7.08 29.18 -5.10
N GLY A 536 5.85 29.44 -5.56
CA GLY A 536 5.58 30.06 -6.85
C GLY A 536 6.05 29.22 -8.05
N ILE A 537 5.95 27.87 -7.95
CA ILE A 537 6.47 26.91 -8.92
C ILE A 537 5.35 26.14 -9.62
N THR A 538 5.71 25.42 -10.67
CA THR A 538 4.79 24.54 -11.39
C THR A 538 4.44 23.28 -10.58
N VAL A 539 3.34 22.60 -10.94
CA VAL A 539 2.94 21.31 -10.34
C VAL A 539 4.04 20.26 -10.48
N ALA A 540 4.72 20.20 -11.64
CA ALA A 540 5.81 19.26 -11.85
C ALA A 540 7.00 19.50 -10.88
N GLU A 541 7.39 20.75 -10.69
CA GLU A 541 8.43 21.12 -9.73
C GLU A 541 8.00 20.89 -8.28
N ALA A 542 6.71 21.13 -7.96
CA ALA A 542 6.15 20.83 -6.64
C ALA A 542 6.20 19.32 -6.37
N ASN A 543 5.82 18.48 -7.34
CA ASN A 543 5.88 17.03 -7.21
C ASN A 543 7.33 16.53 -6.97
N GLU A 544 8.33 17.10 -7.65
CA GLU A 544 9.74 16.74 -7.38
C GLU A 544 10.18 17.12 -5.95
N LYS A 545 9.77 18.29 -5.45
CA LYS A 545 10.03 18.68 -4.04
C LYS A 545 9.32 17.74 -3.05
N LEU A 546 8.07 17.39 -3.32
CA LEU A 546 7.29 16.49 -2.46
C LEU A 546 7.85 15.07 -2.44
N LYS A 547 8.40 14.57 -3.57
CA LYS A 547 9.14 13.30 -3.61
C LYS A 547 10.35 13.31 -2.68
N VAL A 548 11.07 14.43 -2.56
CA VAL A 548 12.18 14.54 -1.60
C VAL A 548 11.67 14.37 -0.17
N ILE A 549 10.53 14.97 0.19
CA ILE A 549 9.93 14.81 1.53
C ILE A 549 9.53 13.36 1.79
N ILE A 550 8.98 12.65 0.80
CA ILE A 550 8.68 11.21 0.89
C ILE A 550 9.97 10.40 1.10
N GLU A 551 11.05 10.69 0.35
CA GLU A 551 12.33 10.01 0.53
C GLU A 551 12.93 10.26 1.93
N GLU A 552 12.82 11.48 2.44
CA GLU A 552 13.23 11.79 3.80
C GLU A 552 12.41 11.03 4.86
N ALA A 553 11.09 10.89 4.62
CA ALA A 553 10.23 10.09 5.49
C ALA A 553 10.64 8.60 5.50
N TRP A 554 11.02 8.04 4.35
CA TRP A 554 11.55 6.67 4.28
C TRP A 554 12.88 6.52 5.03
N MET A 555 13.79 7.49 4.92
CA MET A 555 15.05 7.48 5.71
C MET A 555 14.78 7.55 7.21
N ASP A 556 13.77 8.32 7.63
CA ASP A 556 13.35 8.38 9.03
C ASP A 556 12.74 7.05 9.52
N ILE A 557 11.93 6.37 8.69
CA ILE A 557 11.41 5.02 9.00
C ILE A 557 12.58 4.05 9.23
N VAL A 558 13.54 4.00 8.30
CA VAL A 558 14.74 3.14 8.44
C VAL A 558 15.48 3.46 9.72
N ARG A 559 15.73 4.74 10.02
CA ARG A 559 16.44 5.16 11.23
C ARG A 559 15.73 4.71 12.51
N GLU A 560 14.40 4.85 12.58
CA GLU A 560 13.65 4.43 13.76
C GLU A 560 13.66 2.90 13.92
N CYS A 561 13.66 2.12 12.83
CA CYS A 561 13.86 0.67 12.87
C CYS A 561 15.25 0.28 13.38
N LEU A 562 16.30 1.03 12.99
CA LEU A 562 17.66 0.79 13.49
C LEU A 562 17.83 1.15 14.97
N HIS A 563 17.13 2.19 15.46
CA HIS A 563 17.18 2.58 16.88
C HIS A 563 16.46 1.60 17.82
N LYS A 564 15.50 0.81 17.32
CA LYS A 564 14.73 -0.21 18.07
C LYS A 564 14.16 0.30 19.41
N ARG A 565 13.63 1.52 19.45
CA ARG A 565 13.01 2.07 20.68
C ARG A 565 11.72 1.35 21.06
N GLN A 566 11.13 0.64 20.11
CA GLN A 566 9.96 -0.21 20.29
C GLN A 566 10.27 -1.63 19.79
N PRO A 567 9.50 -2.65 20.17
CA PRO A 567 9.64 -4.00 19.62
C PRO A 567 9.62 -3.98 18.08
N MET A 568 10.53 -4.71 17.44
CA MET A 568 10.70 -4.68 15.98
C MET A 568 9.42 -5.04 15.24
N VAL A 569 8.63 -5.98 15.76
CA VAL A 569 7.33 -6.35 15.17
C VAL A 569 6.37 -5.16 15.02
N LEU A 570 6.38 -4.21 15.96
CA LEU A 570 5.54 -3.02 15.88
C LEU A 570 6.07 -2.01 14.85
N LEU A 571 7.40 -1.84 14.79
CA LEU A 571 8.05 -1.00 13.79
C LEU A 571 7.86 -1.55 12.37
N GLU A 572 7.91 -2.88 12.22
CA GLU A 572 7.62 -3.56 10.95
C GLU A 572 6.18 -3.32 10.50
N LYS A 573 5.17 -3.46 11.38
CA LYS A 573 3.77 -3.20 11.02
C LYS A 573 3.52 -1.74 10.63
N ALA A 574 4.19 -0.79 11.27
CA ALA A 574 4.16 0.61 10.84
C ALA A 574 4.82 0.78 9.45
N THR A 575 5.96 0.12 9.20
CA THR A 575 6.64 0.12 7.89
C THR A 575 5.79 -0.55 6.81
N ASP A 576 5.08 -1.65 7.13
CA ASP A 576 4.19 -2.36 6.22
C ASP A 576 3.02 -1.47 5.76
N LEU A 577 2.51 -0.61 6.65
CA LEU A 577 1.51 0.38 6.24
C LEU A 577 2.11 1.39 5.25
N ALA A 578 3.35 1.87 5.47
CA ALA A 578 4.01 2.76 4.51
C ALA A 578 4.22 2.08 3.14
N ARG A 579 4.63 0.79 3.12
CA ARG A 579 4.75 -0.02 1.90
C ARG A 579 3.42 -0.11 1.15
N THR A 580 2.35 -0.35 1.89
CA THR A 580 1.00 -0.47 1.32
C THR A 580 0.52 0.86 0.74
N MET A 581 0.76 1.98 1.44
CA MET A 581 0.45 3.33 0.95
C MET A 581 1.26 3.68 -0.31
N ASP A 582 2.58 3.43 -0.30
CA ASP A 582 3.45 3.65 -1.47
C ASP A 582 2.97 2.84 -2.68
N PHE A 583 2.53 1.60 -2.47
CA PHE A 583 1.97 0.75 -3.51
C PHE A 583 0.64 1.27 -4.05
N MET A 584 -0.28 1.68 -3.17
CA MET A 584 -1.63 2.15 -3.54
C MET A 584 -1.60 3.47 -4.32
N TYR A 585 -0.62 4.32 -4.05
CA TYR A 585 -0.49 5.66 -4.62
C TYR A 585 0.72 5.79 -5.57
N LYS A 586 1.23 4.66 -6.12
CA LYS A 586 2.43 4.67 -6.97
C LYS A 586 2.23 5.39 -8.29
N HIS A 587 1.13 5.12 -8.97
CA HIS A 587 0.84 5.62 -10.32
C HIS A 587 -0.47 6.39 -10.41
N GLU A 588 -1.42 6.00 -9.60
CA GLU A 588 -2.75 6.61 -9.52
C GLU A 588 -3.36 6.31 -8.14
N ASP A 589 -4.46 6.97 -7.80
CA ASP A 589 -5.24 6.60 -6.61
C ASP A 589 -5.99 5.28 -6.89
N ALA A 590 -5.30 4.17 -6.60
CA ALA A 590 -5.81 2.83 -6.82
C ALA A 590 -7.00 2.46 -5.91
N PHE A 591 -7.24 3.20 -4.83
CA PHE A 591 -8.43 3.03 -4.00
C PHE A 591 -9.68 3.62 -4.64
N THR A 592 -9.55 4.79 -5.23
CA THR A 592 -10.64 5.45 -5.95
C THR A 592 -10.86 4.84 -7.33
N LEU A 593 -9.78 4.45 -8.02
CA LEU A 593 -9.76 3.83 -9.34
C LEU A 593 -9.39 2.33 -9.26
N PRO A 594 -10.29 1.47 -8.75
CA PRO A 594 -9.95 0.08 -8.39
C PRO A 594 -9.62 -0.81 -9.60
N SER A 595 -9.84 -0.32 -10.83
CA SER A 595 -9.48 -1.05 -12.07
C SER A 595 -7.98 -1.34 -12.16
N SER A 596 -7.13 -0.46 -11.65
CA SER A 596 -5.67 -0.65 -11.61
C SER A 596 -5.24 -1.80 -10.70
N LEU A 597 -5.98 -2.03 -9.60
CA LEU A 597 -5.71 -3.12 -8.67
C LEU A 597 -6.30 -4.46 -9.11
N LYS A 598 -7.19 -4.49 -10.11
CA LYS A 598 -7.96 -5.70 -10.46
C LYS A 598 -7.07 -6.91 -10.72
N GLU A 599 -6.00 -6.75 -11.48
CA GLU A 599 -5.06 -7.84 -11.80
C GLU A 599 -4.33 -8.32 -10.54
N THR A 600 -3.80 -7.40 -9.74
CA THR A 600 -3.13 -7.71 -8.48
C THR A 600 -4.06 -8.46 -7.52
N LEU A 601 -5.27 -7.94 -7.29
CA LEU A 601 -6.24 -8.56 -6.40
C LEU A 601 -6.71 -9.92 -6.92
N THR A 602 -6.93 -10.07 -8.23
CA THR A 602 -7.24 -11.37 -8.85
C THR A 602 -6.10 -12.36 -8.61
N SER A 603 -4.85 -11.93 -8.75
CA SER A 603 -3.69 -12.79 -8.53
C SER A 603 -3.54 -13.24 -7.07
N LEU A 604 -3.91 -12.37 -6.13
CA LEU A 604 -3.80 -12.64 -4.68
C LEU A 604 -4.97 -13.47 -4.13
N TYR A 605 -6.18 -13.27 -4.64
CA TYR A 605 -7.40 -13.85 -4.05
C TYR A 605 -8.04 -14.95 -4.89
N VAL A 606 -7.78 -15.02 -6.20
CA VAL A 606 -8.50 -15.92 -7.10
C VAL A 606 -7.58 -16.95 -7.75
N ASN A 607 -6.42 -16.54 -8.24
CA ASN A 607 -5.53 -17.41 -9.01
C ASN A 607 -4.53 -18.13 -8.11
N TYR A 608 -4.56 -19.45 -8.07
CA TYR A 608 -3.55 -20.26 -7.38
C TYR A 608 -2.15 -20.05 -7.97
N ILE A 609 -1.13 -20.29 -7.14
CA ILE A 609 0.27 -20.41 -7.58
C ILE A 609 0.58 -21.85 -7.98
#